data_6404f75ebb5a943fdab7417e7033f4b1
#
_entry.id   6404f75ebb5a943fdab7417e7033f4b1
#
_cell.length_a   1.000
_cell.length_b   1.000
_cell.length_c   1.000
_cell.angle_alpha   90.00
_cell.angle_beta   90.00
_cell.angle_gamma   90.00
#
_symmetry.space_group_name_H-M   'P 1'
#
loop_
_entity.id
_entity.type
_entity.pdbx_description
1 polymer ?
#
loop_
_entity_poly.entity_id
_entity_poly.type
_entity_poly.pdbx_seq_one_letter_code
_entity_poly.pdbx_strand_id
1 'polypeptide(L)'
;MTSPLDDVRHVVILMQENRSFDHYFGTLNGVRGFADRQALTFPNGDSVFRQPALSRVDGGFLLPYRMDSTKFNAQNADGLPHDWESGHDAINNGAMNRWTSAKGEQSMGYFTREDIPYQYALADAFTLCDAYFCSLAGPTSPNRLYLWTGTVGPGRDGTTGPWIDNTPLPSSPVCDWTTYAERLSAADVSWRVYHTPGLDERDGNYEDNALEYFDRFHDFDKDDPRYINAMTKWDLSAFDAHCKDGTLPTVSWLVSPYLFCEHPAASPAYGAHWVNTALQSVFANPEVWRHTVFLVMYDENDGYFDHVVPPFPPAGTPEEFVDGQPIGLGNRVPLWVISPWSRGGWVNSQVFDHTSVLRFLERVTGVQEPNISEWRRAVCGDLTSCFDFTRPDFSVPVLPDTQALVEQADAAMTLPPVEVPAPGGQIMPTQEPGRARPHRPLPYRPWADIVVDRASGMVTCTLANDGTVAFPFTVFPNIARPFAGRPFTVAPRSTAAYVWDTVRTGGRYDFTVHGADGFVCRFAGTVAGDDHQDGSAAPRVAAVLLSSEPENASVELLLANDGGAAVCFTVAPNDFGGVLCTQMVGPREKAVVTWPTEGGRYDVTVTADGDTDFAQRYAGTVHAPRG
;
A
#
# COMPACT_ATOMS: atom_id res chain seq x y z
N MET A 1 27.92 -7.87 -18.78
CA MET A 1 26.78 -8.75 -18.40
C MET A 1 25.54 -7.99 -18.82
N THR A 2 24.66 -8.62 -19.58
CA THR A 2 23.33 -8.07 -19.92
C THR A 2 22.54 -7.89 -18.64
N SER A 3 21.77 -6.82 -18.53
CA SER A 3 20.86 -6.61 -17.40
C SER A 3 19.78 -7.70 -17.41
N PRO A 4 19.35 -8.25 -16.27
CA PRO A 4 18.18 -9.15 -16.25
C PRO A 4 16.92 -8.55 -16.87
N LEU A 5 16.83 -7.20 -16.92
CA LEU A 5 15.73 -6.46 -17.53
C LEU A 5 15.82 -6.36 -19.06
N ASP A 6 16.95 -6.72 -19.68
CA ASP A 6 17.12 -6.66 -21.14
C ASP A 6 16.17 -7.63 -21.89
N ASP A 7 15.63 -8.64 -21.18
CA ASP A 7 14.63 -9.56 -21.73
C ASP A 7 13.20 -8.99 -21.73
N VAL A 8 12.94 -7.89 -21.02
CA VAL A 8 11.63 -7.21 -21.00
C VAL A 8 11.55 -6.31 -22.23
N ARG A 9 10.70 -6.67 -23.18
CA ARG A 9 10.50 -5.92 -24.43
C ARG A 9 9.19 -5.16 -24.48
N HIS A 10 8.19 -5.63 -23.71
CA HIS A 10 6.85 -5.09 -23.69
C HIS A 10 6.40 -4.87 -22.25
N VAL A 11 5.98 -3.66 -21.92
CA VAL A 11 5.33 -3.32 -20.66
C VAL A 11 3.91 -2.87 -20.99
N VAL A 12 2.92 -3.64 -20.55
CA VAL A 12 1.50 -3.35 -20.70
C VAL A 12 0.98 -2.86 -19.35
N ILE A 13 0.31 -1.73 -19.35
CA ILE A 13 -0.16 -1.03 -18.15
C ILE A 13 -1.66 -0.85 -18.27
N LEU A 14 -2.42 -1.37 -17.32
CA LEU A 14 -3.86 -1.21 -17.20
C LEU A 14 -4.18 -0.66 -15.82
N MET A 15 -4.75 0.53 -15.77
CA MET A 15 -5.27 1.14 -14.56
C MET A 15 -6.80 1.05 -14.59
N GLN A 16 -7.34 0.27 -13.67
CA GLN A 16 -8.78 0.13 -13.39
C GLN A 16 -9.20 1.17 -12.36
N GLU A 17 -10.46 1.16 -11.92
CA GLU A 17 -11.02 2.17 -11.05
C GLU A 17 -11.50 1.67 -9.70
N ASN A 18 -11.15 2.47 -8.73
CA ASN A 18 -11.78 2.75 -7.46
C ASN A 18 -11.97 1.53 -6.54
N ARG A 19 -10.87 0.79 -6.23
CA ARG A 19 -10.95 -0.33 -5.28
C ARG A 19 -9.79 -0.32 -4.30
N SER A 20 -10.09 -0.30 -2.99
CA SER A 20 -9.05 -0.44 -1.97
C SER A 20 -8.51 -1.87 -1.89
N PHE A 21 -7.31 -2.01 -1.31
CA PHE A 21 -6.71 -3.33 -1.12
C PHE A 21 -7.52 -4.21 -0.17
N ASP A 22 -7.96 -3.69 0.98
CA ASP A 22 -8.76 -4.48 1.93
C ASP A 22 -10.14 -4.84 1.38
N HIS A 23 -10.75 -3.97 0.57
CA HIS A 23 -12.02 -4.24 -0.08
C HIS A 23 -11.96 -5.49 -0.98
N TYR A 24 -10.83 -5.71 -1.67
CA TYR A 24 -10.63 -6.87 -2.54
C TYR A 24 -9.92 -8.02 -1.84
N PHE A 25 -8.86 -7.76 -1.08
CA PHE A 25 -7.93 -8.77 -0.57
C PHE A 25 -7.79 -8.80 0.94
N GLY A 26 -8.63 -8.10 1.69
CA GLY A 26 -8.60 -8.14 3.16
C GLY A 26 -8.74 -9.56 3.73
N THR A 27 -9.41 -10.48 3.00
CA THR A 27 -9.55 -11.89 3.38
C THR A 27 -8.53 -12.83 2.74
N LEU A 28 -7.70 -12.38 1.80
CA LEU A 28 -6.70 -13.22 1.16
C LEU A 28 -5.62 -13.62 2.17
N ASN A 29 -5.23 -14.91 2.20
CA ASN A 29 -4.19 -15.33 3.12
C ASN A 29 -2.80 -14.82 2.71
N GLY A 30 -1.93 -14.59 3.71
CA GLY A 30 -0.52 -14.24 3.49
C GLY A 30 -0.24 -12.80 3.10
N VAL A 31 -1.27 -11.94 2.98
CA VAL A 31 -1.15 -10.49 2.80
C VAL A 31 -1.40 -9.76 4.13
N ARG A 32 -1.06 -8.49 4.20
CA ARG A 32 -1.52 -7.60 5.27
C ARG A 32 -3.01 -7.28 5.04
N GLY A 33 -3.88 -8.09 5.64
CA GLY A 33 -5.33 -8.02 5.54
C GLY A 33 -5.99 -8.02 6.91
N PHE A 34 -7.19 -8.59 7.03
CA PHE A 34 -8.00 -8.51 8.25
C PHE A 34 -7.44 -9.30 9.46
N ALA A 35 -6.43 -10.15 9.28
CA ALA A 35 -5.70 -10.79 10.36
C ALA A 35 -4.40 -10.06 10.75
N ASP A 36 -4.12 -8.87 10.22
CA ASP A 36 -2.93 -8.08 10.55
C ASP A 36 -2.96 -7.64 12.03
N ARG A 37 -2.11 -8.26 12.85
CA ARG A 37 -1.96 -7.92 14.27
C ARG A 37 -1.05 -6.71 14.51
N GLN A 38 -0.35 -6.25 13.49
CA GLN A 38 0.44 -5.02 13.47
C GLN A 38 -0.40 -3.80 13.02
N ALA A 39 -1.70 -4.00 12.76
CA ALA A 39 -2.64 -2.93 12.45
C ALA A 39 -2.67 -1.85 13.56
N LEU A 40 -2.98 -0.61 13.16
CA LEU A 40 -3.05 0.52 14.08
C LEU A 40 -4.06 0.25 15.20
N THR A 41 -3.65 0.58 16.44
CA THR A 41 -4.51 0.52 17.62
C THR A 41 -4.79 1.94 18.11
N PHE A 42 -6.05 2.26 18.34
CA PHE A 42 -6.47 3.56 18.87
C PHE A 42 -6.12 3.69 20.37
N PRO A 43 -6.05 4.93 20.92
CA PRO A 43 -5.72 5.14 22.34
C PRO A 43 -6.67 4.47 23.34
N ASN A 44 -7.89 4.17 22.93
CA ASN A 44 -8.89 3.44 23.75
C ASN A 44 -8.68 1.90 23.72
N GLY A 45 -7.69 1.41 22.97
CA GLY A 45 -7.39 -0.01 22.82
C GLY A 45 -8.13 -0.71 21.66
N ASP A 46 -9.03 -0.04 20.96
CA ASP A 46 -9.71 -0.59 19.79
C ASP A 46 -8.76 -0.68 18.60
N SER A 47 -8.89 -1.73 17.80
CA SER A 47 -8.18 -1.83 16.52
C SER A 47 -8.78 -0.87 15.49
N VAL A 48 -7.98 -0.44 14.51
CA VAL A 48 -8.41 0.36 13.35
C VAL A 48 -9.57 -0.29 12.58
N PHE A 49 -9.72 -1.60 12.63
CA PHE A 49 -10.87 -2.32 12.03
C PHE A 49 -12.20 -1.99 12.71
N ARG A 50 -12.19 -1.51 13.94
CA ARG A 50 -13.36 -1.07 14.67
C ARG A 50 -13.59 0.42 14.45
N GLN A 51 -14.16 0.75 13.30
CA GLN A 51 -14.34 2.15 12.92
C GLN A 51 -15.45 2.84 13.72
N PRO A 52 -15.19 4.03 14.26
CA PRO A 52 -16.23 4.83 14.93
C PRO A 52 -17.40 5.09 13.98
N ALA A 53 -18.62 4.82 14.43
CA ALA A 53 -19.87 5.02 13.68
C ALA A 53 -20.93 5.57 14.63
N LEU A 54 -20.78 6.84 15.02
CA LEU A 54 -21.54 7.48 16.11
C LEU A 54 -23.06 7.55 15.88
N SER A 55 -23.53 7.39 14.64
CA SER A 55 -24.96 7.29 14.29
C SER A 55 -25.58 5.98 14.75
N ARG A 56 -24.79 4.95 15.05
CA ARG A 56 -25.26 3.61 15.42
C ARG A 56 -25.54 3.50 16.91
N VAL A 57 -26.62 2.77 17.23
CA VAL A 57 -27.07 2.57 18.63
C VAL A 57 -26.31 1.48 19.41
N ASP A 58 -25.49 0.68 18.73
CA ASP A 58 -24.79 -0.49 19.27
C ASP A 58 -23.38 -0.22 19.80
N GLY A 59 -23.16 0.97 20.34
CA GLY A 59 -21.85 1.37 20.88
C GLY A 59 -21.02 2.18 19.90
N GLY A 60 -21.63 2.63 18.78
CA GLY A 60 -21.05 3.62 17.89
C GLY A 60 -19.86 3.11 17.06
N PHE A 61 -19.87 1.87 16.60
CA PHE A 61 -18.81 1.33 15.73
C PHE A 61 -19.35 0.46 14.59
N LEU A 62 -18.52 0.27 13.55
CA LEU A 62 -18.75 -0.66 12.46
C LEU A 62 -17.47 -1.44 12.18
N LEU A 63 -17.58 -2.76 12.04
CA LEU A 63 -16.52 -3.66 11.56
C LEU A 63 -16.62 -3.84 10.04
N PRO A 64 -15.52 -4.24 9.35
CA PRO A 64 -15.62 -4.67 7.97
C PRO A 64 -16.65 -5.80 7.80
N TYR A 65 -17.45 -5.76 6.73
CA TYR A 65 -18.50 -6.74 6.47
C TYR A 65 -18.52 -7.17 5.01
N ARG A 66 -18.89 -8.43 4.75
CA ARG A 66 -18.90 -9.00 3.41
C ARG A 66 -20.06 -8.43 2.57
N MET A 67 -19.74 -7.94 1.40
CA MET A 67 -20.68 -7.62 0.33
C MET A 67 -20.96 -8.91 -0.47
N ASP A 68 -21.79 -9.79 0.09
CA ASP A 68 -22.05 -11.14 -0.43
C ASP A 68 -22.82 -11.08 -1.77
N SER A 69 -22.12 -11.31 -2.88
CA SER A 69 -22.66 -11.23 -4.24
C SER A 69 -23.68 -12.33 -4.55
N THR A 70 -23.81 -13.35 -3.70
CA THR A 70 -24.85 -14.39 -3.85
C THR A 70 -26.19 -13.99 -3.23
N LYS A 71 -26.20 -12.97 -2.38
CA LYS A 71 -27.39 -12.48 -1.67
C LYS A 71 -27.81 -11.07 -2.08
N PHE A 72 -26.86 -10.29 -2.53
CA PHE A 72 -27.02 -8.86 -2.81
C PHE A 72 -26.51 -8.51 -4.20
N ASN A 73 -27.03 -7.41 -4.77
CA ASN A 73 -26.45 -6.77 -5.96
C ASN A 73 -25.15 -6.03 -5.56
N ALA A 74 -24.17 -6.78 -5.04
CA ALA A 74 -22.97 -6.25 -4.42
C ALA A 74 -21.95 -5.73 -5.44
N GLN A 75 -21.94 -6.28 -6.67
CA GLN A 75 -21.00 -5.90 -7.71
C GLN A 75 -21.41 -4.63 -8.49
N ASN A 76 -22.59 -4.06 -8.20
CA ASN A 76 -23.07 -2.81 -8.77
C ASN A 76 -23.51 -1.88 -7.64
N ALA A 77 -22.64 -1.68 -6.67
CA ALA A 77 -22.87 -0.76 -5.56
C ALA A 77 -22.64 0.68 -6.01
N ASP A 78 -23.27 1.63 -5.31
CA ASP A 78 -23.04 3.06 -5.57
C ASP A 78 -21.59 3.45 -5.22
N GLY A 79 -21.02 4.40 -5.97
CA GLY A 79 -19.74 5.02 -5.66
C GLY A 79 -19.82 5.84 -4.35
N LEU A 80 -18.71 5.97 -3.68
CA LEU A 80 -18.56 6.66 -2.40
C LEU A 80 -17.85 8.01 -2.60
N PRO A 81 -17.96 8.96 -1.65
CA PRO A 81 -17.15 10.17 -1.70
C PRO A 81 -15.66 9.83 -1.77
N HIS A 82 -14.93 10.30 -2.79
CA HIS A 82 -13.50 10.01 -3.00
C HIS A 82 -12.68 11.24 -3.40
N ASP A 83 -13.27 12.42 -3.23
CA ASP A 83 -12.60 13.71 -3.40
C ASP A 83 -11.47 13.92 -2.36
N TRP A 84 -10.65 14.97 -2.61
CA TRP A 84 -9.53 15.34 -1.75
C TRP A 84 -9.91 15.55 -0.28
N GLU A 85 -11.01 16.25 -0.01
CA GLU A 85 -11.42 16.57 1.36
C GLU A 85 -11.87 15.32 2.11
N SER A 86 -12.72 14.53 1.50
CA SER A 86 -13.24 13.30 2.12
C SER A 86 -12.15 12.23 2.29
N GLY A 87 -11.15 12.18 1.39
CA GLY A 87 -9.97 11.31 1.51
C GLY A 87 -9.12 11.68 2.73
N HIS A 88 -8.77 12.95 2.87
CA HIS A 88 -8.01 13.45 4.03
C HIS A 88 -8.78 13.36 5.34
N ASP A 89 -10.11 13.56 5.30
CA ASP A 89 -10.95 13.39 6.48
C ASP A 89 -10.96 11.94 6.97
N ALA A 90 -11.10 10.96 6.08
CA ALA A 90 -11.09 9.54 6.45
C ALA A 90 -9.76 9.12 7.10
N ILE A 91 -8.65 9.54 6.49
CA ILE A 91 -7.28 9.29 6.96
C ILE A 91 -6.97 10.05 8.25
N ASN A 92 -7.51 11.26 8.43
CA ASN A 92 -7.38 12.10 9.63
C ASN A 92 -5.94 12.18 10.15
N ASN A 93 -5.01 12.69 9.34
CA ASN A 93 -3.58 12.76 9.69
C ASN A 93 -2.99 11.41 10.15
N GLY A 94 -3.36 10.32 9.50
CA GLY A 94 -2.91 8.96 9.79
C GLY A 94 -3.64 8.27 10.94
N ALA A 95 -4.56 8.94 11.65
CA ALA A 95 -5.36 8.32 12.71
C ALA A 95 -6.34 7.26 12.17
N MET A 96 -6.69 7.28 10.89
CA MET A 96 -7.51 6.28 10.19
C MET A 96 -8.87 6.01 10.85
N ASN A 97 -9.49 6.99 11.49
CA ASN A 97 -10.61 6.78 12.41
C ASN A 97 -11.91 7.52 12.03
N ARG A 98 -12.02 7.97 10.75
CA ARG A 98 -13.21 8.72 10.29
C ARG A 98 -13.87 8.13 9.04
N TRP A 99 -13.60 6.87 8.72
CA TRP A 99 -14.09 6.25 7.50
C TRP A 99 -15.61 6.31 7.36
N THR A 100 -16.35 5.85 8.38
CA THR A 100 -17.82 5.86 8.34
C THR A 100 -18.42 7.26 8.28
N SER A 101 -17.76 8.26 8.88
CA SER A 101 -18.25 9.64 8.86
C SER A 101 -17.89 10.39 7.58
N ALA A 102 -16.74 10.11 6.98
CA ALA A 102 -16.28 10.78 5.76
C ALA A 102 -16.81 10.10 4.48
N LYS A 103 -16.94 8.76 4.51
CA LYS A 103 -17.24 7.94 3.33
C LYS A 103 -18.58 7.19 3.41
N GLY A 104 -19.23 7.19 4.58
CA GLY A 104 -20.45 6.39 4.82
C GLY A 104 -20.17 4.95 5.25
N GLU A 105 -21.19 4.25 5.72
CA GLU A 105 -21.07 2.89 6.29
C GLU A 105 -20.71 1.83 5.22
N GLN A 106 -21.06 2.04 3.95
CA GLN A 106 -20.68 1.15 2.84
C GLN A 106 -19.16 1.07 2.66
N SER A 107 -18.41 2.07 3.11
CA SER A 107 -16.94 2.05 3.06
C SER A 107 -16.32 0.81 3.69
N MET A 108 -16.98 0.21 4.69
CA MET A 108 -16.50 -0.97 5.41
C MET A 108 -16.82 -2.29 4.69
N GLY A 109 -17.42 -2.25 3.50
CA GLY A 109 -17.74 -3.42 2.70
C GLY A 109 -16.51 -4.05 2.05
N TYR A 110 -16.45 -5.40 2.00
CA TYR A 110 -15.38 -6.13 1.31
C TYR A 110 -15.91 -7.33 0.53
N PHE A 111 -15.14 -7.77 -0.45
CA PHE A 111 -15.34 -9.01 -1.21
C PHE A 111 -14.46 -10.15 -0.70
N THR A 112 -14.88 -11.37 -1.01
CA THR A 112 -14.12 -12.61 -0.80
C THR A 112 -13.78 -13.26 -2.13
N ARG A 113 -13.01 -14.34 -2.11
CA ARG A 113 -12.70 -15.17 -3.28
C ARG A 113 -13.97 -15.65 -4.01
N GLU A 114 -15.06 -15.89 -3.28
CA GLU A 114 -16.33 -16.33 -3.88
C GLU A 114 -16.99 -15.21 -4.69
N ASP A 115 -16.77 -13.96 -4.29
CA ASP A 115 -17.37 -12.78 -4.93
C ASP A 115 -16.57 -12.32 -6.16
N ILE A 116 -15.23 -12.43 -6.11
CA ILE A 116 -14.30 -11.98 -7.16
C ILE A 116 -13.22 -13.05 -7.48
N PRO A 117 -13.63 -14.26 -7.91
CA PRO A 117 -12.72 -15.40 -8.05
C PRO A 117 -11.61 -15.21 -9.07
N TYR A 118 -11.80 -14.37 -10.10
CA TYR A 118 -10.79 -14.09 -11.11
C TYR A 118 -9.62 -13.29 -10.55
N GLN A 119 -9.91 -12.23 -9.79
CA GLN A 119 -8.91 -11.39 -9.14
C GLN A 119 -8.05 -12.20 -8.15
N TYR A 120 -8.69 -13.10 -7.40
CA TYR A 120 -7.98 -14.05 -6.52
C TYR A 120 -7.13 -15.06 -7.30
N ALA A 121 -7.61 -15.55 -8.44
CA ALA A 121 -6.83 -16.48 -9.28
C ALA A 121 -5.58 -15.80 -9.87
N LEU A 122 -5.65 -14.52 -10.22
CA LEU A 122 -4.47 -13.74 -10.61
C LEU A 122 -3.46 -13.62 -9.46
N ALA A 123 -3.93 -13.37 -8.22
CA ALA A 123 -3.09 -13.32 -7.04
C ALA A 123 -2.47 -14.69 -6.72
N ASP A 124 -3.17 -15.80 -6.97
CA ASP A 124 -2.64 -17.16 -6.82
C ASP A 124 -1.56 -17.48 -7.86
N ALA A 125 -1.64 -16.89 -9.04
CA ALA A 125 -0.75 -17.20 -10.15
C ALA A 125 0.50 -16.32 -10.20
N PHE A 126 0.41 -15.05 -9.80
CA PHE A 126 1.42 -14.03 -10.03
C PHE A 126 1.82 -13.29 -8.74
N THR A 127 2.63 -12.25 -8.85
CA THR A 127 2.99 -11.42 -7.70
C THR A 127 1.91 -10.36 -7.47
N LEU A 128 1.36 -10.33 -6.25
CA LEU A 128 0.46 -9.29 -5.74
C LEU A 128 1.26 -8.36 -4.82
N CYS A 129 1.12 -7.04 -5.01
CA CYS A 129 1.73 -6.04 -4.14
C CYS A 129 0.71 -5.61 -3.07
N ASP A 130 0.99 -5.89 -1.80
CA ASP A 130 0.12 -5.54 -0.67
C ASP A 130 0.54 -4.25 0.05
N ALA A 131 1.49 -3.52 -0.53
CA ALA A 131 1.91 -2.19 -0.12
C ALA A 131 2.04 -1.23 -1.33
N TYR A 132 1.14 -1.38 -2.32
CA TYR A 132 0.95 -0.43 -3.40
C TYR A 132 -0.14 0.56 -3.01
N PHE A 133 0.18 1.85 -3.09
CA PHE A 133 -0.69 2.94 -2.66
C PHE A 133 -1.07 3.80 -3.86
N CYS A 134 -2.28 4.35 -3.88
CA CYS A 134 -2.55 5.43 -4.81
C CYS A 134 -1.65 6.64 -4.48
N SER A 135 -1.32 7.43 -5.49
CA SER A 135 -0.31 8.48 -5.35
C SER A 135 -0.81 9.71 -4.61
N LEU A 136 -2.13 9.88 -4.56
CA LEU A 136 -2.80 11.02 -3.95
C LEU A 136 -4.05 10.52 -3.21
N ALA A 137 -4.32 11.08 -2.01
CA ALA A 137 -5.54 10.81 -1.26
C ALA A 137 -6.72 11.61 -1.83
N GLY A 138 -7.18 11.24 -3.01
CA GLY A 138 -8.22 11.95 -3.75
C GLY A 138 -8.63 11.20 -5.03
N PRO A 139 -9.29 11.89 -5.99
CA PRO A 139 -10.01 11.26 -7.08
C PRO A 139 -9.15 10.79 -8.25
N THR A 140 -9.82 10.34 -9.31
CA THR A 140 -9.30 9.66 -10.50
C THR A 140 -8.25 10.46 -11.27
N SER A 141 -8.59 11.69 -11.76
CA SER A 141 -7.71 12.43 -12.68
C SER A 141 -6.30 12.68 -12.11
N PRO A 142 -6.12 13.17 -10.87
CA PRO A 142 -4.78 13.38 -10.31
C PRO A 142 -4.00 12.07 -10.11
N ASN A 143 -4.63 10.96 -9.74
CA ASN A 143 -3.96 9.68 -9.63
C ASN A 143 -3.49 9.17 -11.01
N ARG A 144 -4.30 9.34 -12.05
CA ARG A 144 -3.91 9.05 -13.44
C ARG A 144 -2.77 9.96 -13.91
N LEU A 145 -2.76 11.25 -13.56
CA LEU A 145 -1.64 12.15 -13.85
C LEU A 145 -0.32 11.63 -13.28
N TYR A 146 -0.31 11.12 -12.04
CA TYR A 146 0.90 10.51 -11.48
C TYR A 146 1.40 9.32 -12.29
N LEU A 147 0.53 8.46 -12.80
CA LEU A 147 0.90 7.31 -13.64
C LEU A 147 1.51 7.75 -14.98
N TRP A 148 1.07 8.87 -15.55
CA TRP A 148 1.44 9.29 -16.89
C TRP A 148 2.54 10.35 -16.93
N THR A 149 2.81 11.02 -15.79
CA THR A 149 3.72 12.17 -15.75
C THR A 149 4.57 12.30 -14.49
N GLY A 150 4.33 11.46 -13.48
CA GLY A 150 5.06 11.50 -12.20
C GLY A 150 4.68 12.63 -11.26
N THR A 151 3.69 13.47 -11.61
CA THR A 151 3.26 14.64 -10.82
C THR A 151 1.81 15.03 -11.13
N VAL A 152 1.21 15.80 -10.25
CA VAL A 152 -0.08 16.51 -10.51
C VAL A 152 0.14 17.97 -10.92
N GLY A 153 1.40 18.36 -11.17
CA GLY A 153 1.78 19.71 -11.59
C GLY A 153 2.13 20.65 -10.43
N PRO A 154 2.69 21.80 -10.77
CA PRO A 154 3.29 22.01 -12.07
C PRO A 154 4.48 21.07 -12.27
N GLY A 155 4.60 20.51 -13.48
CA GLY A 155 5.81 19.77 -13.85
C GLY A 155 7.03 20.70 -13.92
N ARG A 156 8.22 20.13 -14.09
CA ARG A 156 9.46 20.94 -14.10
C ARG A 156 9.55 21.93 -15.25
N ASP A 157 8.78 21.70 -16.30
CA ASP A 157 8.69 22.54 -17.50
C ASP A 157 7.27 23.11 -17.74
N GLY A 158 6.40 23.05 -16.72
CA GLY A 158 5.02 23.53 -16.75
C GLY A 158 4.72 24.64 -15.75
N THR A 159 3.55 25.23 -15.88
CA THR A 159 3.10 26.36 -15.05
C THR A 159 1.78 26.11 -14.34
N THR A 160 1.04 25.03 -14.67
CA THR A 160 -0.29 24.73 -14.14
C THR A 160 -0.25 23.64 -13.06
N GLY A 161 -1.29 23.58 -12.22
CA GLY A 161 -1.41 22.70 -11.07
C GLY A 161 -0.91 23.34 -9.77
N PRO A 162 -0.80 22.57 -8.65
CA PRO A 162 -1.12 21.16 -8.58
C PRO A 162 -2.63 20.88 -8.71
N TRP A 163 -2.98 19.89 -9.52
CA TRP A 163 -4.36 19.43 -9.69
C TRP A 163 -4.65 18.31 -8.68
N ILE A 164 -5.61 18.57 -7.79
CA ILE A 164 -5.97 17.64 -6.69
C ILE A 164 -7.43 17.17 -6.78
N ASP A 165 -8.10 17.54 -7.85
CA ASP A 165 -9.48 17.19 -8.16
C ASP A 165 -9.61 16.77 -9.64
N ASN A 166 -10.82 16.43 -10.08
CA ASN A 166 -11.09 16.03 -11.47
C ASN A 166 -11.28 17.24 -12.41
N THR A 167 -10.62 18.38 -12.15
CA THR A 167 -10.64 19.55 -13.07
C THR A 167 -9.99 19.26 -14.42
N PRO A 168 -8.82 18.54 -14.51
CA PRO A 168 -8.29 18.13 -15.79
C PRO A 168 -9.21 17.09 -16.44
N LEU A 169 -9.81 17.43 -17.58
CA LEU A 169 -10.68 16.57 -18.38
C LEU A 169 -10.37 16.74 -19.87
N PRO A 170 -10.69 15.77 -20.74
CA PRO A 170 -10.58 15.91 -22.20
C PRO A 170 -11.34 17.10 -22.76
N SER A 171 -12.49 17.42 -22.17
CA SER A 171 -13.33 18.57 -22.56
C SER A 171 -12.81 19.90 -22.05
N SER A 172 -11.89 19.90 -21.10
CA SER A 172 -11.25 21.07 -20.50
C SER A 172 -9.78 20.75 -20.16
N PRO A 173 -8.93 20.54 -21.17
CA PRO A 173 -7.51 20.26 -20.94
C PRO A 173 -6.84 21.49 -20.33
N VAL A 174 -6.08 21.28 -19.26
CA VAL A 174 -5.47 22.37 -18.47
C VAL A 174 -4.02 22.08 -18.09
N CYS A 175 -3.51 20.89 -18.41
CA CYS A 175 -2.17 20.48 -18.07
C CYS A 175 -1.16 20.92 -19.15
N ASP A 176 0.03 21.40 -18.74
CA ASP A 176 0.97 22.04 -19.68
C ASP A 176 2.44 21.55 -19.56
N TRP A 177 2.74 20.59 -18.69
CA TRP A 177 4.10 20.00 -18.57
C TRP A 177 4.28 18.77 -19.47
N THR A 178 5.54 18.36 -19.68
CA THR A 178 5.89 17.22 -20.54
C THR A 178 5.46 15.90 -19.92
N THR A 179 4.77 15.06 -20.69
CA THR A 179 4.32 13.72 -20.31
C THR A 179 5.41 12.67 -20.57
N TYR A 180 5.31 11.51 -19.92
CA TYR A 180 6.22 10.41 -20.16
C TYR A 180 6.11 9.86 -21.59
N ALA A 181 4.91 9.88 -22.20
CA ALA A 181 4.70 9.51 -23.60
C ALA A 181 5.49 10.39 -24.58
N GLU A 182 5.57 11.71 -24.32
CA GLU A 182 6.41 12.61 -25.11
C GLU A 182 7.90 12.31 -24.92
N ARG A 183 8.33 11.98 -23.70
CA ARG A 183 9.72 11.59 -23.41
C ARG A 183 10.12 10.30 -24.13
N LEU A 184 9.21 9.30 -24.16
CA LEU A 184 9.40 8.08 -24.93
C LEU A 184 9.54 8.39 -26.44
N SER A 185 8.68 9.27 -26.98
CA SER A 185 8.78 9.72 -28.38
C SER A 185 10.11 10.40 -28.68
N ALA A 186 10.59 11.26 -27.78
CA ALA A 186 11.86 11.96 -27.94
C ALA A 186 13.08 11.01 -27.89
N ALA A 187 12.91 9.82 -27.30
CA ALA A 187 13.94 8.78 -27.21
C ALA A 187 13.75 7.64 -28.23
N ASP A 188 12.88 7.81 -29.22
CA ASP A 188 12.53 6.78 -30.23
C ASP A 188 12.07 5.44 -29.63
N VAL A 189 11.46 5.46 -28.42
CA VAL A 189 10.86 4.29 -27.79
C VAL A 189 9.40 4.18 -28.22
N SER A 190 9.02 3.03 -28.76
CA SER A 190 7.65 2.79 -29.24
C SER A 190 6.64 2.71 -28.10
N TRP A 191 5.52 3.41 -28.23
CA TRP A 191 4.42 3.41 -27.25
C TRP A 191 3.07 3.57 -27.92
N ARG A 192 1.97 3.20 -27.21
CA ARG A 192 0.60 3.41 -27.66
C ARG A 192 -0.38 3.35 -26.50
N VAL A 193 -1.47 4.15 -26.63
CA VAL A 193 -2.68 4.02 -25.81
C VAL A 193 -3.70 3.19 -26.57
N TYR A 194 -4.15 2.11 -25.96
CA TYR A 194 -5.20 1.25 -26.49
C TYR A 194 -6.52 1.63 -25.82
N HIS A 195 -7.37 2.33 -26.56
CA HIS A 195 -8.66 2.84 -26.10
C HIS A 195 -9.58 3.15 -27.28
N THR A 196 -10.81 3.49 -27.00
CA THR A 196 -11.71 4.15 -27.92
C THR A 196 -12.07 5.52 -27.35
N PRO A 197 -11.72 6.65 -27.99
CA PRO A 197 -12.06 7.98 -27.48
C PRO A 197 -13.57 8.18 -27.32
N GLY A 198 -14.00 8.85 -26.26
CA GLY A 198 -15.38 9.28 -26.03
C GLY A 198 -16.01 8.73 -24.75
N LEU A 199 -17.25 9.17 -24.49
CA LEU A 199 -17.99 8.96 -23.24
C LEU A 199 -18.96 7.76 -23.27
N ASP A 200 -18.97 6.95 -24.34
CA ASP A 200 -19.80 5.78 -24.36
C ASP A 200 -19.36 4.78 -23.29
N GLU A 201 -20.27 4.41 -22.39
CA GLU A 201 -19.94 3.57 -21.22
C GLU A 201 -19.46 2.16 -21.62
N ARG A 202 -19.84 1.65 -22.79
CA ARG A 202 -19.48 0.32 -23.24
C ARG A 202 -18.22 0.28 -24.10
N ASP A 203 -18.02 1.31 -24.91
CA ASP A 203 -16.97 1.33 -25.92
C ASP A 203 -15.98 2.49 -25.76
N GLY A 204 -16.35 3.59 -25.09
CA GLY A 204 -15.52 4.78 -24.89
C GLY A 204 -14.52 4.63 -23.74
N ASN A 205 -13.48 5.47 -23.73
CA ASN A 205 -12.46 5.49 -22.67
C ASN A 205 -12.89 6.24 -21.40
N TYR A 206 -14.09 6.76 -21.36
CA TYR A 206 -14.70 7.47 -20.23
C TYR A 206 -13.83 8.58 -19.60
N GLU A 207 -13.05 9.28 -20.44
CA GLU A 207 -12.11 10.35 -20.05
C GLU A 207 -10.87 9.89 -19.28
N ASP A 208 -10.58 8.58 -19.20
CA ASP A 208 -9.49 7.99 -18.41
C ASP A 208 -8.13 7.97 -19.11
N ASN A 209 -8.04 8.47 -20.34
CA ASN A 209 -6.78 8.69 -21.01
C ASN A 209 -6.18 10.03 -20.57
N ALA A 210 -5.27 10.02 -19.60
CA ALA A 210 -4.71 11.27 -19.05
C ALA A 210 -3.92 12.13 -20.06
N LEU A 211 -3.53 11.62 -21.23
CA LEU A 211 -2.95 12.44 -22.28
C LEU A 211 -3.97 13.44 -22.86
N GLU A 212 -5.25 13.13 -22.78
CA GLU A 212 -6.32 14.03 -23.20
C GLU A 212 -6.49 15.24 -22.27
N TYR A 213 -5.85 15.26 -21.09
CA TYR A 213 -5.86 16.41 -20.17
C TYR A 213 -4.87 17.53 -20.57
N PHE A 214 -4.05 17.30 -21.60
CA PHE A 214 -3.02 18.20 -22.08
C PHE A 214 -3.42 18.82 -23.41
N ASP A 215 -3.55 20.17 -23.48
CA ASP A 215 -3.89 20.94 -24.70
C ASP A 215 -3.06 20.50 -25.90
N ARG A 216 -1.77 20.27 -25.69
CA ARG A 216 -0.85 19.93 -26.79
C ARG A 216 -1.19 18.64 -27.54
N PHE A 217 -1.84 17.66 -26.89
CA PHE A 217 -2.28 16.45 -27.57
C PHE A 217 -3.49 16.69 -28.48
N HIS A 218 -4.30 17.71 -28.19
CA HIS A 218 -5.39 18.17 -29.06
C HIS A 218 -4.86 19.01 -30.23
N ASP A 219 -3.75 19.74 -30.01
CA ASP A 219 -3.13 20.67 -30.97
C ASP A 219 -2.20 19.99 -31.98
N PHE A 220 -1.72 18.77 -31.73
CA PHE A 220 -0.90 18.04 -32.68
C PHE A 220 -1.60 17.85 -34.03
N ASP A 221 -0.84 17.92 -35.12
CA ASP A 221 -1.34 17.54 -36.43
C ASP A 221 -1.89 16.10 -36.42
N LYS A 222 -2.97 15.85 -37.16
CA LYS A 222 -3.64 14.54 -37.15
C LYS A 222 -2.78 13.38 -37.71
N ASP A 223 -1.72 13.69 -38.41
CA ASP A 223 -0.72 12.76 -38.93
C ASP A 223 0.55 12.69 -38.02
N ASP A 224 0.61 13.48 -36.95
CA ASP A 224 1.68 13.37 -35.95
C ASP A 224 1.59 11.99 -35.26
N PRO A 225 2.69 11.20 -35.20
CA PRO A 225 2.68 9.92 -34.52
C PRO A 225 2.21 9.97 -33.06
N ARG A 226 2.46 11.08 -32.35
CA ARG A 226 2.02 11.27 -30.96
C ARG A 226 0.50 11.39 -30.89
N TYR A 227 -0.12 12.16 -31.83
CA TYR A 227 -1.58 12.21 -31.94
C TYR A 227 -2.15 10.83 -32.25
N ILE A 228 -1.60 10.15 -33.25
CA ILE A 228 -2.07 8.83 -33.67
C ILE A 228 -1.98 7.83 -32.51
N ASN A 229 -0.89 7.82 -31.74
CA ASN A 229 -0.67 6.88 -30.66
C ASN A 229 -1.52 7.18 -29.41
N ALA A 230 -1.84 8.46 -29.16
CA ALA A 230 -2.55 8.90 -27.95
C ALA A 230 -4.05 9.07 -28.13
N MET A 231 -4.47 9.62 -29.29
CA MET A 231 -5.79 10.27 -29.45
C MET A 231 -6.69 9.55 -30.45
N THR A 232 -6.20 8.52 -31.16
CA THR A 232 -7.03 7.78 -32.13
C THR A 232 -7.47 6.45 -31.56
N LYS A 233 -8.52 5.91 -32.16
CA LYS A 233 -9.07 4.61 -31.75
C LYS A 233 -8.10 3.46 -31.97
N TRP A 234 -7.67 2.83 -30.89
CA TRP A 234 -6.96 1.57 -30.83
C TRP A 234 -7.61 0.68 -29.76
N ASP A 235 -8.67 -0.04 -30.12
CA ASP A 235 -9.41 -0.88 -29.19
C ASP A 235 -8.69 -2.23 -28.90
N LEU A 236 -9.31 -3.08 -28.06
CA LEU A 236 -8.75 -4.41 -27.76
C LEU A 236 -8.54 -5.29 -28.99
N SER A 237 -9.28 -5.08 -30.08
CA SER A 237 -9.06 -5.85 -31.32
C SER A 237 -7.74 -5.46 -32.00
N ALA A 238 -7.37 -4.18 -31.93
CA ALA A 238 -6.06 -3.71 -32.39
C ALA A 238 -4.92 -4.21 -31.47
N PHE A 239 -5.14 -4.23 -30.16
CA PHE A 239 -4.19 -4.82 -29.20
C PHE A 239 -3.96 -6.31 -29.49
N ASP A 240 -5.05 -7.07 -29.69
CA ASP A 240 -4.99 -8.51 -30.05
C ASP A 240 -4.21 -8.73 -31.36
N ALA A 241 -4.48 -7.92 -32.39
CA ALA A 241 -3.74 -8.00 -33.66
C ALA A 241 -2.24 -7.75 -33.45
N HIS A 242 -1.84 -6.71 -32.70
CA HIS A 242 -0.43 -6.41 -32.45
C HIS A 242 0.24 -7.51 -31.60
N CYS A 243 -0.46 -8.12 -30.65
CA CYS A 243 0.05 -9.28 -29.93
C CYS A 243 0.27 -10.48 -30.88
N LYS A 244 -0.70 -10.82 -31.73
CA LYS A 244 -0.62 -11.93 -32.68
C LYS A 244 0.52 -11.75 -33.69
N ASP A 245 0.67 -10.55 -34.21
CA ASP A 245 1.67 -10.22 -35.24
C ASP A 245 3.07 -9.98 -34.65
N GLY A 246 3.22 -9.94 -33.32
CA GLY A 246 4.49 -9.62 -32.64
C GLY A 246 4.94 -8.16 -32.84
N THR A 247 4.00 -7.25 -33.05
CA THR A 247 4.25 -5.81 -33.28
C THR A 247 3.82 -4.93 -32.12
N LEU A 248 3.62 -5.54 -30.94
CA LEU A 248 3.27 -4.82 -29.72
C LEU A 248 4.35 -3.79 -29.39
N PRO A 249 4.00 -2.52 -29.06
CA PRO A 249 4.97 -1.52 -28.66
C PRO A 249 5.76 -1.90 -27.39
N THR A 250 6.85 -1.19 -27.14
CA THR A 250 7.61 -1.32 -25.89
C THR A 250 6.76 -0.93 -24.68
N VAL A 251 5.96 0.14 -24.79
CA VAL A 251 5.05 0.60 -23.73
C VAL A 251 3.63 0.68 -24.29
N SER A 252 2.70 0.01 -23.63
CA SER A 252 1.28 -0.02 -24.01
C SER A 252 0.43 0.35 -22.80
N TRP A 253 -0.31 1.46 -22.89
CA TRP A 253 -1.34 1.79 -21.91
C TRP A 253 -2.69 1.28 -22.43
N LEU A 254 -3.40 0.52 -21.62
CA LEU A 254 -4.76 0.10 -21.88
C LEU A 254 -5.71 0.93 -21.03
N VAL A 255 -6.76 1.47 -21.64
CA VAL A 255 -7.82 2.20 -20.94
C VAL A 255 -9.13 1.50 -21.24
N SER A 256 -9.74 0.92 -20.21
CA SER A 256 -11.01 0.20 -20.32
C SER A 256 -12.19 1.18 -20.45
N PRO A 257 -13.28 0.78 -21.13
CA PRO A 257 -14.55 1.50 -21.03
C PRO A 257 -15.13 1.44 -19.61
N TYR A 258 -15.99 2.39 -19.25
CA TYR A 258 -16.60 2.50 -17.91
C TYR A 258 -17.19 1.20 -17.40
N LEU A 259 -18.00 0.48 -18.19
CA LEU A 259 -18.59 -0.79 -17.76
C LEU A 259 -17.57 -1.88 -17.39
N PHE A 260 -16.32 -1.72 -17.79
CA PHE A 260 -15.25 -2.69 -17.59
C PHE A 260 -14.12 -2.17 -16.69
N CYS A 261 -14.23 -0.94 -16.17
CA CYS A 261 -13.17 -0.31 -15.38
C CYS A 261 -13.17 -0.72 -13.89
N GLU A 262 -14.21 -1.38 -13.41
CA GLU A 262 -14.43 -1.81 -12.02
C GLU A 262 -14.77 -0.66 -11.05
N HIS A 263 -15.08 0.57 -11.53
CA HIS A 263 -15.72 1.58 -10.68
C HIS A 263 -16.89 0.95 -9.89
N PRO A 264 -17.21 1.37 -8.65
CA PRO A 264 -18.22 0.67 -7.83
C PRO A 264 -19.55 0.35 -8.51
N ALA A 265 -20.02 1.22 -9.40
CA ALA A 265 -21.21 0.97 -10.22
C ALA A 265 -20.93 0.11 -11.48
N ALA A 266 -19.68 -0.25 -11.74
CA ALA A 266 -19.26 -1.15 -12.81
C ALA A 266 -18.74 -2.47 -12.22
N SER A 267 -19.36 -3.58 -12.61
CA SER A 267 -19.13 -4.87 -11.97
C SER A 267 -17.68 -5.37 -12.08
N PRO A 268 -17.06 -5.84 -10.98
CA PRO A 268 -15.77 -6.54 -11.01
C PRO A 268 -15.72 -7.74 -11.96
N ALA A 269 -16.85 -8.41 -12.21
CA ALA A 269 -16.91 -9.51 -13.18
C ALA A 269 -16.73 -9.04 -14.63
N TYR A 270 -17.26 -7.87 -14.97
CA TYR A 270 -17.06 -7.24 -16.27
C TYR A 270 -15.59 -6.80 -16.46
N GLY A 271 -15.00 -6.18 -15.44
CA GLY A 271 -13.58 -5.83 -15.45
C GLY A 271 -12.69 -7.06 -15.58
N ALA A 272 -12.98 -8.13 -14.83
CA ALA A 272 -12.30 -9.42 -14.95
C ALA A 272 -12.36 -9.97 -16.39
N HIS A 273 -13.52 -9.86 -17.06
CA HIS A 273 -13.68 -10.32 -18.43
C HIS A 273 -12.82 -9.50 -19.41
N TRP A 274 -12.76 -8.19 -19.24
CA TRP A 274 -11.96 -7.31 -20.07
C TRP A 274 -10.46 -7.54 -19.87
N VAL A 275 -10.00 -7.60 -18.61
CA VAL A 275 -8.61 -7.93 -18.24
C VAL A 275 -8.22 -9.30 -18.80
N ASN A 276 -9.09 -10.31 -18.64
CA ASN A 276 -8.84 -11.64 -19.19
C ASN A 276 -8.69 -11.61 -20.72
N THR A 277 -9.54 -10.85 -21.41
CA THR A 277 -9.47 -10.72 -22.87
C THR A 277 -8.12 -10.16 -23.32
N ALA A 278 -7.64 -9.10 -22.64
CA ALA A 278 -6.32 -8.53 -22.93
C ALA A 278 -5.19 -9.52 -22.61
N LEU A 279 -5.26 -10.24 -21.49
CA LEU A 279 -4.24 -11.24 -21.11
C LEU A 279 -4.21 -12.43 -22.08
N GLN A 280 -5.38 -12.90 -22.54
CA GLN A 280 -5.44 -13.99 -23.52
C GLN A 280 -4.79 -13.59 -24.85
N SER A 281 -4.87 -12.33 -25.27
CA SER A 281 -4.16 -11.83 -26.45
C SER A 281 -2.65 -11.95 -26.30
N VAL A 282 -2.10 -11.60 -25.12
CA VAL A 282 -0.66 -11.76 -24.81
C VAL A 282 -0.27 -13.24 -24.74
N PHE A 283 -1.07 -14.07 -24.07
CA PHE A 283 -0.79 -15.50 -23.91
C PHE A 283 -0.87 -16.28 -25.23
N ALA A 284 -1.68 -15.82 -26.20
CA ALA A 284 -1.83 -16.46 -27.52
C ALA A 284 -0.57 -16.45 -28.36
N ASN A 285 0.37 -15.50 -28.13
CA ASN A 285 1.68 -15.47 -28.78
C ASN A 285 2.80 -15.74 -27.75
N PRO A 286 3.40 -16.96 -27.74
CA PRO A 286 4.46 -17.31 -26.78
C PRO A 286 5.68 -16.40 -26.82
N GLU A 287 6.04 -15.83 -27.97
CA GLU A 287 7.18 -14.90 -28.08
C GLU A 287 6.86 -13.55 -27.44
N VAL A 288 5.63 -13.05 -27.57
CA VAL A 288 5.18 -11.84 -26.88
C VAL A 288 5.12 -12.11 -25.38
N TRP A 289 4.49 -13.21 -24.95
CA TRP A 289 4.37 -13.58 -23.53
C TRP A 289 5.74 -13.67 -22.85
N ARG A 290 6.72 -14.30 -23.48
CA ARG A 290 8.09 -14.47 -22.93
C ARG A 290 8.76 -13.17 -22.52
N HIS A 291 8.40 -12.07 -23.15
CA HIS A 291 9.06 -10.77 -23.04
C HIS A 291 8.16 -9.69 -22.47
N THR A 292 6.99 -10.05 -21.93
CA THR A 292 5.98 -9.11 -21.44
C THR A 292 5.95 -9.03 -19.92
N VAL A 293 5.85 -7.80 -19.42
CA VAL A 293 5.38 -7.47 -18.08
C VAL A 293 4.02 -6.78 -18.24
N PHE A 294 2.96 -7.36 -17.67
CA PHE A 294 1.62 -6.80 -17.67
C PHE A 294 1.29 -6.36 -16.24
N LEU A 295 1.01 -5.09 -16.05
CA LEU A 295 0.66 -4.47 -14.77
C LEU A 295 -0.84 -4.16 -14.76
N VAL A 296 -1.55 -4.65 -13.74
CA VAL A 296 -2.95 -4.29 -13.50
C VAL A 296 -3.03 -3.65 -12.12
N MET A 297 -3.53 -2.44 -12.05
CA MET A 297 -3.66 -1.67 -10.81
C MET A 297 -4.98 -0.89 -10.79
N TYR A 298 -5.25 -0.21 -9.68
CA TYR A 298 -6.37 0.71 -9.53
C TYR A 298 -5.83 2.11 -9.26
N ASP A 299 -6.54 3.11 -9.75
CA ASP A 299 -6.15 4.52 -9.62
C ASP A 299 -6.26 5.03 -8.18
N GLU A 300 -7.40 4.74 -7.51
CA GLU A 300 -7.64 5.12 -6.13
C GLU A 300 -8.64 4.14 -5.47
N ASN A 301 -9.01 4.39 -4.22
CA ASN A 301 -9.79 3.46 -3.40
C ASN A 301 -11.30 3.71 -3.40
N ASP A 302 -11.84 4.65 -4.19
CA ASP A 302 -13.19 5.19 -4.02
C ASP A 302 -13.35 5.79 -2.60
N GLY A 303 -14.26 5.26 -1.84
CA GLY A 303 -14.35 5.47 -0.40
C GLY A 303 -14.18 4.19 0.40
N TYR A 304 -13.72 3.10 -0.21
CA TYR A 304 -13.55 1.84 0.51
C TYR A 304 -12.37 1.87 1.47
N PHE A 305 -12.61 1.31 2.64
CA PHE A 305 -11.66 1.25 3.76
C PHE A 305 -10.40 0.45 3.41
N ASP A 306 -9.29 0.96 3.91
CA ASP A 306 -8.04 0.22 4.04
C ASP A 306 -7.42 0.49 5.41
N HIS A 307 -6.92 -0.56 6.07
CA HIS A 307 -6.45 -0.45 7.46
C HIS A 307 -5.01 0.05 7.58
N VAL A 308 -4.22 -0.01 6.50
CA VAL A 308 -2.81 0.37 6.55
C VAL A 308 -2.65 1.88 6.44
N VAL A 309 -1.94 2.45 7.41
CA VAL A 309 -1.58 3.87 7.38
C VAL A 309 -0.67 4.12 6.18
N PRO A 310 -1.05 5.00 5.24
CA PRO A 310 -0.18 5.33 4.12
C PRO A 310 1.10 6.05 4.60
N PRO A 311 2.22 5.87 3.91
CA PRO A 311 3.39 6.71 4.10
C PRO A 311 3.09 8.16 3.74
N PHE A 312 3.47 9.09 4.62
CA PHE A 312 3.35 10.53 4.36
C PHE A 312 4.72 11.20 4.28
N PRO A 313 4.86 12.27 3.49
CA PRO A 313 6.06 13.10 3.51
C PRO A 313 6.18 13.86 4.84
N PRO A 314 7.38 14.00 5.41
CA PRO A 314 7.61 14.91 6.51
C PRO A 314 7.24 16.36 6.14
N ALA A 315 6.74 17.14 7.10
CA ALA A 315 6.35 18.52 6.85
C ALA A 315 7.49 19.34 6.21
N GLY A 316 7.16 20.07 5.15
CA GLY A 316 8.12 20.89 4.39
C GLY A 316 8.88 20.12 3.30
N THR A 317 8.51 18.85 3.01
CA THR A 317 9.03 18.14 1.84
C THR A 317 8.58 18.85 0.56
N PRO A 318 9.52 19.26 -0.33
CA PRO A 318 9.16 19.95 -1.57
C PRO A 318 8.24 19.12 -2.46
N GLU A 319 7.33 19.78 -3.18
CA GLU A 319 6.44 19.19 -4.19
C GLU A 319 5.39 18.19 -3.64
N GLU A 320 5.31 18.02 -2.32
CA GLU A 320 4.44 17.02 -1.67
C GLU A 320 3.35 17.61 -0.78
N PHE A 321 3.08 18.90 -0.87
CA PHE A 321 2.05 19.58 -0.06
C PHE A 321 1.23 20.57 -0.88
N VAL A 322 -0.08 20.60 -0.60
CA VAL A 322 -1.02 21.64 -1.06
C VAL A 322 -1.69 22.23 0.18
N ASP A 323 -1.62 23.54 0.36
CA ASP A 323 -2.21 24.27 1.50
C ASP A 323 -1.89 23.66 2.88
N GLY A 324 -0.68 23.12 3.01
CA GLY A 324 -0.20 22.48 4.25
C GLY A 324 -0.68 21.06 4.49
N GLN A 325 -1.47 20.48 3.60
CA GLN A 325 -1.87 19.07 3.61
C GLN A 325 -0.91 18.26 2.72
N PRO A 326 -0.50 17.05 3.14
CA PRO A 326 0.31 16.18 2.29
C PRO A 326 -0.51 15.71 1.08
N ILE A 327 0.09 15.70 -0.10
CA ILE A 327 -0.56 15.17 -1.31
C ILE A 327 -0.84 13.68 -1.17
N GLY A 328 0.10 12.92 -0.69
CA GLY A 328 -0.03 11.48 -0.55
C GLY A 328 1.07 10.89 0.37
N LEU A 329 1.26 9.56 0.38
CA LEU A 329 0.48 8.63 -0.47
C LEU A 329 -0.98 8.56 0.01
N GLY A 330 -1.89 8.15 -0.90
CA GLY A 330 -3.26 7.79 -0.50
C GLY A 330 -3.35 6.34 0.02
N ASN A 331 -4.53 5.76 0.03
CA ASN A 331 -4.75 4.41 0.55
C ASN A 331 -4.16 3.32 -0.36
N ARG A 332 -4.00 2.11 0.17
CA ARG A 332 -3.59 0.97 -0.65
C ARG A 332 -4.65 0.62 -1.67
N VAL A 333 -4.17 0.33 -2.87
CA VAL A 333 -4.95 -0.24 -3.96
C VAL A 333 -4.26 -1.51 -4.47
N PRO A 334 -4.96 -2.47 -5.08
CA PRO A 334 -4.31 -3.66 -5.62
C PRO A 334 -3.37 -3.35 -6.80
N LEU A 335 -2.23 -4.06 -6.87
CA LEU A 335 -1.39 -4.16 -8.06
C LEU A 335 -0.97 -5.60 -8.28
N TRP A 336 -1.31 -6.17 -9.43
CA TRP A 336 -0.73 -7.42 -9.91
C TRP A 336 0.41 -7.15 -10.89
N VAL A 337 1.51 -7.82 -10.67
CA VAL A 337 2.64 -7.88 -11.61
C VAL A 337 2.58 -9.23 -12.31
N ILE A 338 2.13 -9.23 -13.57
CA ILE A 338 1.83 -10.42 -14.37
C ILE A 338 2.94 -10.60 -15.41
N SER A 339 3.76 -11.64 -15.25
CA SER A 339 4.92 -11.88 -16.10
C SER A 339 5.45 -13.30 -15.88
N PRO A 340 6.19 -13.90 -16.81
CA PRO A 340 6.91 -15.15 -16.55
C PRO A 340 7.84 -15.09 -15.35
N TRP A 341 8.39 -13.92 -15.03
CA TRP A 341 9.33 -13.71 -13.92
C TRP A 341 8.66 -13.40 -12.56
N SER A 342 7.34 -13.25 -12.55
CA SER A 342 6.57 -12.95 -11.33
C SER A 342 5.61 -14.06 -10.90
N ARG A 343 5.71 -15.25 -11.52
CA ARG A 343 4.87 -16.44 -11.24
C ARG A 343 5.06 -16.97 -9.82
N GLY A 344 4.02 -17.64 -9.29
CA GLY A 344 4.08 -18.44 -8.06
C GLY A 344 3.33 -17.87 -6.86
N GLY A 345 2.40 -16.93 -7.04
CA GLY A 345 1.52 -16.43 -5.97
C GLY A 345 2.29 -15.68 -4.86
N TRP A 346 3.31 -14.92 -5.24
CA TRP A 346 4.13 -14.14 -4.33
C TRP A 346 3.41 -12.90 -3.82
N VAL A 347 3.75 -12.48 -2.61
CA VAL A 347 3.40 -11.17 -2.06
C VAL A 347 4.63 -10.28 -2.05
N ASN A 348 4.48 -9.00 -2.42
CA ASN A 348 5.51 -7.99 -2.31
C ASN A 348 5.01 -6.83 -1.45
N SER A 349 5.63 -6.64 -0.29
CA SER A 349 5.27 -5.61 0.70
C SER A 349 6.22 -4.40 0.67
N GLN A 350 6.96 -4.19 -0.43
CA GLN A 350 7.68 -2.94 -0.64
C GLN A 350 6.68 -1.82 -0.96
N VAL A 351 6.94 -0.62 -0.41
CA VAL A 351 6.13 0.57 -0.70
C VAL A 351 6.28 0.94 -2.17
N PHE A 352 5.16 1.00 -2.87
CA PHE A 352 5.02 1.44 -4.24
C PHE A 352 3.86 2.43 -4.38
N ASP A 353 3.89 3.24 -5.42
CA ASP A 353 2.78 4.07 -5.88
C ASP A 353 2.74 4.12 -7.41
N HIS A 354 1.88 4.95 -8.01
CA HIS A 354 1.80 5.05 -9.47
C HIS A 354 3.12 5.50 -10.11
N THR A 355 3.94 6.32 -9.40
CA THR A 355 5.26 6.70 -9.90
C THR A 355 6.23 5.53 -9.98
N SER A 356 6.00 4.45 -9.22
CA SER A 356 6.80 3.21 -9.30
C SER A 356 6.71 2.55 -10.67
N VAL A 357 5.59 2.71 -11.37
CA VAL A 357 5.41 2.22 -12.75
C VAL A 357 6.33 2.98 -13.70
N LEU A 358 6.38 4.31 -13.60
CA LEU A 358 7.30 5.14 -14.40
C LEU A 358 8.76 4.79 -14.07
N ARG A 359 9.10 4.60 -12.80
CA ARG A 359 10.43 4.16 -12.38
C ARG A 359 10.81 2.79 -12.94
N PHE A 360 9.85 1.88 -13.07
CA PHE A 360 10.07 0.61 -13.77
C PHE A 360 10.31 0.82 -15.26
N LEU A 361 9.54 1.69 -15.91
CA LEU A 361 9.77 2.07 -17.30
C LEU A 361 11.14 2.73 -17.50
N GLU A 362 11.61 3.57 -16.57
CA GLU A 362 12.98 4.11 -16.58
C GLU A 362 14.04 2.99 -16.62
N ARG A 363 13.81 1.90 -15.87
CA ARG A 363 14.73 0.74 -15.83
C ARG A 363 14.71 -0.06 -17.12
N VAL A 364 13.56 -0.17 -17.77
CA VAL A 364 13.37 -0.95 -19.01
C VAL A 364 13.84 -0.15 -20.24
N THR A 365 13.47 1.14 -20.30
CA THR A 365 13.67 1.96 -21.51
C THR A 365 14.91 2.86 -21.45
N GLY A 366 15.43 3.13 -20.25
CA GLY A 366 16.49 4.13 -20.03
C GLY A 366 15.98 5.59 -20.02
N VAL A 367 14.70 5.83 -20.32
CA VAL A 367 14.09 7.17 -20.37
C VAL A 367 13.70 7.61 -18.97
N GLN A 368 14.20 8.75 -18.51
CA GLN A 368 13.95 9.28 -17.16
C GLN A 368 12.70 10.14 -17.12
N GLU A 369 11.97 10.09 -15.98
CA GLU A 369 10.87 10.99 -15.67
C GLU A 369 11.27 11.98 -14.55
N PRO A 370 11.76 13.18 -14.89
CA PRO A 370 12.28 14.12 -13.91
C PRO A 370 11.18 14.75 -13.01
N ASN A 371 9.90 14.61 -13.35
CA ASN A 371 8.80 15.18 -12.56
C ASN A 371 8.54 14.40 -11.26
N ILE A 372 9.03 13.16 -11.13
CA ILE A 372 8.90 12.39 -9.88
C ILE A 372 9.72 13.10 -8.80
N SER A 373 9.08 13.48 -7.69
CA SER A 373 9.72 14.14 -6.56
C SER A 373 10.85 13.31 -5.94
N GLU A 374 11.81 13.98 -5.30
CA GLU A 374 12.91 13.30 -4.60
C GLU A 374 12.38 12.38 -3.48
N TRP A 375 11.31 12.80 -2.79
CA TRP A 375 10.71 12.00 -1.74
C TRP A 375 10.11 10.69 -2.29
N ARG A 376 9.34 10.75 -3.38
CA ARG A 376 8.77 9.53 -4.00
C ARG A 376 9.86 8.62 -4.53
N ARG A 377 10.91 9.17 -5.14
CA ARG A 377 12.07 8.39 -5.57
C ARG A 377 12.78 7.68 -4.40
N ALA A 378 12.78 8.28 -3.22
CA ALA A 378 13.40 7.70 -2.04
C ALA A 378 12.53 6.59 -1.39
N VAL A 379 11.22 6.82 -1.29
CA VAL A 379 10.29 5.95 -0.53
C VAL A 379 9.67 4.87 -1.39
N CYS A 380 9.22 5.22 -2.61
CA CYS A 380 8.55 4.27 -3.51
C CYS A 380 9.58 3.47 -4.32
N GLY A 381 9.43 2.16 -4.37
CA GLY A 381 10.29 1.26 -5.15
C GLY A 381 10.11 1.43 -6.67
N ASP A 382 10.90 0.68 -7.44
CA ASP A 382 10.89 0.67 -8.91
C ASP A 382 10.32 -0.64 -9.49
N LEU A 383 9.53 -1.38 -8.74
CA LEU A 383 8.93 -2.68 -9.02
C LEU A 383 9.93 -3.82 -9.32
N THR A 384 11.23 -3.58 -9.41
CA THR A 384 12.21 -4.65 -9.73
C THR A 384 12.23 -5.78 -8.68
N SER A 385 11.80 -5.49 -7.44
CA SER A 385 11.67 -6.51 -6.39
C SER A 385 10.55 -7.51 -6.64
N CYS A 386 9.63 -7.27 -7.57
CA CYS A 386 8.52 -8.15 -7.89
C CYS A 386 8.94 -9.37 -8.73
N PHE A 387 10.17 -9.39 -9.26
CA PHE A 387 10.61 -10.37 -10.25
C PHE A 387 11.72 -11.30 -9.72
N ASP A 388 11.72 -12.52 -10.24
CA ASP A 388 12.87 -13.43 -10.21
C ASP A 388 13.27 -13.78 -11.66
N PHE A 389 14.19 -13.00 -12.22
CA PHE A 389 14.68 -13.20 -13.58
C PHE A 389 15.54 -14.47 -13.76
N THR A 390 15.93 -15.13 -12.66
CA THR A 390 16.72 -16.36 -12.72
C THR A 390 15.87 -17.61 -12.91
N ARG A 391 14.55 -17.53 -12.65
CA ARG A 391 13.62 -18.64 -12.67
C ARG A 391 12.31 -18.29 -13.37
N PRO A 392 12.32 -17.98 -14.68
CA PRO A 392 11.09 -17.68 -15.40
C PRO A 392 10.20 -18.93 -15.52
N ASP A 393 8.89 -18.74 -15.35
CA ASP A 393 7.87 -19.74 -15.65
C ASP A 393 6.98 -19.24 -16.79
N PHE A 394 7.21 -19.76 -18.00
CA PHE A 394 6.48 -19.37 -19.21
C PHE A 394 5.11 -20.05 -19.33
N SER A 395 4.72 -20.91 -18.41
CA SER A 395 3.41 -21.55 -18.45
C SER A 395 2.29 -20.52 -18.27
N VAL A 396 1.19 -20.73 -19.00
CA VAL A 396 -0.03 -19.92 -18.84
C VAL A 396 -0.86 -20.51 -17.71
N PRO A 397 -1.30 -19.73 -16.71
CA PRO A 397 -2.14 -20.25 -15.64
C PRO A 397 -3.54 -20.58 -16.14
N VAL A 398 -4.19 -21.53 -15.47
CA VAL A 398 -5.62 -21.76 -15.65
C VAL A 398 -6.37 -20.70 -14.84
N LEU A 399 -7.17 -19.89 -15.51
CA LEU A 399 -7.98 -18.83 -14.91
C LEU A 399 -9.47 -19.19 -15.00
N PRO A 400 -10.32 -18.65 -14.11
CA PRO A 400 -11.76 -18.84 -14.16
C PRO A 400 -12.38 -18.39 -15.50
N ASP A 401 -13.50 -19.02 -15.88
CA ASP A 401 -14.31 -18.60 -17.02
C ASP A 401 -15.00 -17.27 -16.70
N THR A 402 -14.50 -16.19 -17.28
CA THR A 402 -14.99 -14.84 -17.02
C THR A 402 -16.33 -14.55 -17.68
N GLN A 403 -16.71 -15.26 -18.76
CA GLN A 403 -18.06 -15.12 -19.33
C GLN A 403 -19.13 -15.63 -18.36
N ALA A 404 -18.86 -16.77 -17.70
CA ALA A 404 -19.75 -17.29 -16.68
C ALA A 404 -19.86 -16.34 -15.46
N LEU A 405 -18.79 -15.61 -15.12
CA LEU A 405 -18.82 -14.61 -14.05
C LEU A 405 -19.68 -13.40 -14.43
N VAL A 406 -19.61 -12.93 -15.67
CA VAL A 406 -20.48 -11.87 -16.18
C VAL A 406 -21.97 -12.30 -16.11
N GLU A 407 -22.29 -13.52 -16.55
CA GLU A 407 -23.66 -14.05 -16.48
C GLU A 407 -24.18 -14.15 -15.03
N GLN A 408 -23.30 -14.49 -14.06
CA GLN A 408 -23.66 -14.48 -12.64
C GLN A 408 -23.90 -13.07 -12.11
N ALA A 409 -23.06 -12.09 -12.50
CA ALA A 409 -23.23 -10.70 -12.12
C ALA A 409 -24.53 -10.11 -12.68
N ASP A 410 -24.87 -10.41 -13.94
CA ASP A 410 -26.14 -10.01 -14.56
C ASP A 410 -27.36 -10.57 -13.80
N ALA A 411 -27.30 -11.84 -13.42
CA ALA A 411 -28.36 -12.46 -12.62
C ALA A 411 -28.50 -11.80 -11.25
N ALA A 412 -27.38 -11.39 -10.64
CA ALA A 412 -27.35 -10.73 -9.33
C ALA A 412 -27.90 -9.29 -9.34
N MET A 413 -28.01 -8.63 -10.50
CA MET A 413 -28.62 -7.28 -10.60
C MET A 413 -30.08 -7.22 -10.10
N THR A 414 -30.76 -8.36 -10.04
CA THR A 414 -32.14 -8.45 -9.52
C THR A 414 -32.22 -8.63 -8.00
N LEU A 415 -31.09 -8.84 -7.34
CA LEU A 415 -30.99 -9.00 -5.89
C LEU A 415 -31.11 -7.63 -5.17
N PRO A 416 -31.46 -7.62 -3.87
CA PRO A 416 -31.53 -6.38 -3.11
C PRO A 416 -30.14 -5.71 -2.99
N PRO A 417 -30.09 -4.40 -2.70
CA PRO A 417 -28.85 -3.71 -2.36
C PRO A 417 -28.16 -4.35 -1.14
N VAL A 418 -26.85 -4.12 -1.02
CA VAL A 418 -26.06 -4.58 0.14
C VAL A 418 -26.63 -3.98 1.43
N GLU A 419 -26.80 -4.81 2.44
CA GLU A 419 -27.24 -4.39 3.75
C GLU A 419 -26.07 -4.31 4.72
N VAL A 420 -25.93 -3.15 5.39
CA VAL A 420 -24.97 -2.97 6.47
C VAL A 420 -25.43 -3.81 7.68
N PRO A 421 -24.54 -4.60 8.34
CA PRO A 421 -24.93 -5.46 9.45
C PRO A 421 -25.60 -4.68 10.59
N ALA A 422 -26.70 -5.23 11.10
CA ALA A 422 -27.37 -4.67 12.26
C ALA A 422 -26.48 -4.69 13.52
N PRO A 423 -26.73 -3.79 14.50
CA PRO A 423 -26.10 -3.86 15.80
C PRO A 423 -26.18 -5.26 16.43
N GLY A 424 -25.08 -5.75 16.99
CA GLY A 424 -24.99 -7.08 17.61
C GLY A 424 -24.83 -8.25 16.64
N GLY A 425 -24.94 -8.02 15.31
CA GLY A 425 -24.68 -9.02 14.27
C GLY A 425 -23.29 -8.93 13.63
N GLN A 426 -22.42 -8.06 14.11
CA GLN A 426 -21.12 -7.82 13.54
C GLN A 426 -20.09 -8.85 14.00
N ILE A 427 -19.30 -9.36 13.07
CA ILE A 427 -18.23 -10.32 13.33
C ILE A 427 -16.99 -9.83 12.56
N MET A 428 -15.84 -9.74 13.27
CA MET A 428 -14.59 -9.42 12.60
C MET A 428 -14.27 -10.49 11.54
N PRO A 429 -14.00 -10.11 10.28
CA PRO A 429 -13.65 -11.05 9.24
C PRO A 429 -12.34 -11.78 9.56
N THR A 430 -12.19 -12.97 8.98
CA THR A 430 -10.97 -13.78 9.06
C THR A 430 -10.38 -13.92 7.68
N GLN A 431 -9.05 -14.04 7.61
CA GLN A 431 -8.38 -14.40 6.37
C GLN A 431 -8.56 -15.89 6.06
N GLU A 432 -8.48 -16.23 4.78
CA GLU A 432 -8.60 -17.61 4.30
C GLU A 432 -7.61 -18.53 5.01
N PRO A 433 -8.02 -19.75 5.38
CA PRO A 433 -7.09 -20.77 5.85
C PRO A 433 -6.20 -21.24 4.69
N GLY A 434 -5.01 -21.70 4.99
CA GLY A 434 -4.13 -22.29 3.99
C GLY A 434 -2.65 -22.08 4.26
N ARG A 435 -1.83 -22.47 3.29
CA ARG A 435 -0.39 -22.24 3.35
C ARG A 435 -0.09 -20.76 3.18
N ALA A 436 0.79 -20.23 4.01
CA ALA A 436 1.30 -18.87 3.84
C ALA A 436 1.90 -18.69 2.43
N ARG A 437 1.60 -17.56 1.79
CA ARG A 437 2.18 -17.20 0.51
C ARG A 437 3.66 -16.88 0.65
N PRO A 438 4.48 -17.17 -0.37
CA PRO A 438 5.86 -16.72 -0.35
C PRO A 438 5.94 -15.19 -0.46
N HIS A 439 6.86 -14.58 0.28
CA HIS A 439 7.12 -13.15 0.22
C HIS A 439 8.38 -12.84 -0.57
N ARG A 440 8.34 -11.75 -1.36
CA ARG A 440 9.52 -11.23 -2.04
C ARG A 440 10.50 -10.64 -1.03
N PRO A 441 11.81 -10.85 -1.17
CA PRO A 441 12.81 -10.20 -0.32
C PRO A 441 12.73 -8.68 -0.46
N LEU A 442 12.75 -7.96 0.67
CA LEU A 442 12.65 -6.50 0.69
C LEU A 442 14.00 -5.85 1.05
N PRO A 443 14.23 -4.60 0.63
CA PRO A 443 15.47 -3.87 0.88
C PRO A 443 15.53 -3.19 2.26
N TYR A 444 14.57 -3.47 3.14
CA TYR A 444 14.35 -2.80 4.42
C TYR A 444 15.15 -3.44 5.57
N ARG A 445 15.67 -2.59 6.46
CA ARG A 445 16.26 -2.98 7.76
C ARG A 445 15.99 -1.90 8.80
N PRO A 446 14.71 -1.68 9.16
CA PRO A 446 14.36 -0.70 10.17
C PRO A 446 14.64 -1.22 11.58
N TRP A 447 14.91 -0.30 12.49
CA TRP A 447 14.82 -0.54 13.92
C TRP A 447 14.48 0.76 14.67
N ALA A 448 13.98 0.62 15.90
CA ALA A 448 13.72 1.74 16.79
C ALA A 448 14.12 1.36 18.22
N ASP A 449 14.68 2.32 18.95
CA ASP A 449 15.04 2.18 20.36
C ASP A 449 14.87 3.51 21.09
N ILE A 450 14.77 3.47 22.43
CA ILE A 450 14.59 4.66 23.25
C ILE A 450 15.71 4.84 24.27
N VAL A 451 16.01 6.10 24.54
CA VAL A 451 16.80 6.54 25.68
C VAL A 451 15.93 7.39 26.59
N VAL A 452 15.81 6.98 27.84
CA VAL A 452 15.08 7.71 28.89
C VAL A 452 16.08 8.53 29.72
N ASP A 453 16.04 9.85 29.57
CA ASP A 453 16.81 10.77 30.41
C ASP A 453 15.94 11.20 31.60
N ARG A 454 16.19 10.56 32.73
CA ARG A 454 15.46 10.80 33.97
C ARG A 454 15.72 12.19 34.56
N ALA A 455 16.89 12.78 34.32
CA ALA A 455 17.24 14.08 34.86
C ALA A 455 16.49 15.22 34.14
N SER A 456 16.35 15.13 32.82
CA SER A 456 15.61 16.13 32.03
C SER A 456 14.13 15.82 31.86
N GLY A 457 13.67 14.58 32.14
CA GLY A 457 12.32 14.13 31.84
C GLY A 457 12.08 13.89 30.35
N MET A 458 13.12 13.75 29.54
CA MET A 458 13.01 13.56 28.11
C MET A 458 13.17 12.08 27.72
N VAL A 459 12.35 11.62 26.75
CA VAL A 459 12.52 10.33 26.11
C VAL A 459 12.85 10.55 24.65
N THR A 460 14.00 10.07 24.21
CA THR A 460 14.43 10.17 22.81
C THR A 460 14.28 8.80 22.15
N CYS A 461 13.43 8.70 21.13
CA CYS A 461 13.34 7.54 20.27
C CYS A 461 14.23 7.74 19.05
N THR A 462 15.16 6.83 18.83
CA THR A 462 15.96 6.74 17.62
C THR A 462 15.23 5.87 16.61
N LEU A 463 14.95 6.42 15.42
CA LEU A 463 14.42 5.72 14.27
C LEU A 463 15.59 5.48 13.32
N ALA A 464 15.91 4.24 13.02
CA ALA A 464 17.07 3.90 12.20
C ALA A 464 16.72 3.01 11.02
N ASN A 465 17.50 3.14 9.96
CA ASN A 465 17.37 2.37 8.76
C ASN A 465 18.75 1.91 8.27
N ASP A 466 19.05 0.63 8.46
CA ASP A 466 20.27 -0.03 7.96
C ASP A 466 20.08 -0.63 6.55
N GLY A 467 18.90 -0.42 5.95
CA GLY A 467 18.56 -0.88 4.61
C GLY A 467 19.23 -0.08 3.49
N THR A 468 18.90 -0.44 2.25
CA THR A 468 19.47 0.15 1.03
C THR A 468 18.57 1.17 0.34
N VAL A 469 17.32 1.31 0.79
CA VAL A 469 16.34 2.32 0.34
C VAL A 469 15.84 3.10 1.56
N ALA A 470 15.24 4.26 1.35
CA ALA A 470 14.66 5.01 2.47
C ALA A 470 13.49 4.23 3.11
N PHE A 471 13.29 4.42 4.40
CA PHE A 471 12.22 3.76 5.16
C PHE A 471 11.29 4.80 5.78
N PRO A 472 9.98 4.73 5.51
CA PRO A 472 8.99 5.60 6.11
C PRO A 472 8.58 5.09 7.50
N PHE A 473 8.70 5.95 8.51
CA PHE A 473 8.14 5.72 9.84
C PHE A 473 7.03 6.73 10.12
N THR A 474 6.04 6.30 10.88
CA THR A 474 5.01 7.19 11.45
C THR A 474 4.91 6.94 12.95
N VAL A 475 5.07 7.99 13.76
CA VAL A 475 4.99 7.92 15.22
C VAL A 475 3.64 8.42 15.68
N PHE A 476 2.94 7.63 16.50
CA PHE A 476 1.63 7.95 17.08
C PHE A 476 1.75 8.13 18.59
N PRO A 477 1.35 9.28 19.15
CA PRO A 477 1.21 9.44 20.59
C PRO A 477 -0.05 8.72 21.09
N ASN A 478 0.07 7.84 22.08
CA ASN A 478 -1.07 7.12 22.64
C ASN A 478 -1.72 7.86 23.83
N ILE A 479 -1.00 8.82 24.44
CA ILE A 479 -1.50 9.63 25.56
C ILE A 479 -1.21 11.13 25.36
N ALA A 480 -2.03 11.96 26.02
CA ALA A 480 -1.82 13.40 26.27
C ALA A 480 -1.64 14.32 25.06
N ARG A 481 -1.80 13.83 23.85
CA ARG A 481 -1.71 14.59 22.58
C ARG A 481 -2.82 14.13 21.65
N PRO A 482 -3.23 14.94 20.66
CA PRO A 482 -4.08 14.44 19.59
C PRO A 482 -3.48 13.18 18.97
N PHE A 483 -4.30 12.16 18.77
CA PHE A 483 -3.89 10.94 18.09
C PHE A 483 -3.76 11.23 16.59
N ALA A 484 -2.55 11.56 16.18
CA ALA A 484 -2.21 11.88 14.79
C ALA A 484 -0.79 11.40 14.49
N GLY A 485 -0.58 10.90 13.29
CA GLY A 485 0.71 10.40 12.82
C GLY A 485 1.72 11.53 12.65
N ARG A 486 2.97 11.27 13.03
CA ARG A 486 4.12 12.10 12.75
C ARG A 486 5.06 11.35 11.81
N PRO A 487 5.11 11.72 10.54
CA PRO A 487 5.91 11.02 9.55
C PRO A 487 7.39 11.37 9.65
N PHE A 488 8.22 10.36 9.38
CA PHE A 488 9.67 10.47 9.23
C PHE A 488 10.08 9.65 8.01
N THR A 489 10.94 10.19 7.18
CA THR A 489 11.61 9.44 6.12
C THR A 489 13.08 9.32 6.47
N VAL A 490 13.53 8.09 6.76
CA VAL A 490 14.91 7.84 7.17
C VAL A 490 15.68 7.26 5.98
N ALA A 491 16.67 8.02 5.51
CA ALA A 491 17.51 7.62 4.39
C ALA A 491 18.29 6.31 4.68
N PRO A 492 18.80 5.62 3.65
CA PRO A 492 19.66 4.45 3.84
C PRO A 492 20.82 4.72 4.79
N ARG A 493 21.07 3.80 5.71
CA ARG A 493 22.17 3.86 6.72
C ARG A 493 22.18 5.15 7.53
N SER A 494 20.99 5.62 7.88
CA SER A 494 20.80 6.88 8.61
C SER A 494 19.85 6.70 9.78
N THR A 495 19.76 7.75 10.60
CA THR A 495 18.85 7.80 11.74
C THR A 495 18.09 9.12 11.79
N ALA A 496 16.91 9.10 12.41
CA ALA A 496 16.15 10.28 12.83
C ALA A 496 15.79 10.14 14.31
N ALA A 497 15.41 11.23 14.96
CA ALA A 497 15.02 11.22 16.36
C ALA A 497 13.62 11.80 16.56
N TYR A 498 12.81 11.11 17.36
CA TYR A 498 11.56 11.60 17.92
C TYR A 498 11.74 11.85 19.41
N VAL A 499 11.41 13.05 19.88
CA VAL A 499 11.59 13.44 21.27
C VAL A 499 10.25 13.61 21.96
N TRP A 500 10.08 12.94 23.10
CA TRP A 500 8.92 13.02 23.97
C TRP A 500 9.27 13.74 25.26
N ASP A 501 8.60 14.87 25.51
CA ASP A 501 8.68 15.60 26.76
C ASP A 501 7.62 15.08 27.73
N THR A 502 8.05 14.49 28.86
CA THR A 502 7.16 13.90 29.85
C THR A 502 6.63 14.89 30.89
N VAL A 503 7.07 16.15 30.88
CA VAL A 503 6.61 17.16 31.85
C VAL A 503 5.09 17.32 31.81
N ARG A 504 4.50 17.32 30.61
CA ARG A 504 3.05 17.46 30.42
C ARG A 504 2.23 16.20 30.71
N THR A 505 2.90 15.07 30.92
CA THR A 505 2.27 13.76 31.14
C THR A 505 2.54 13.22 32.54
N GLY A 506 3.07 14.04 33.45
CA GLY A 506 3.40 13.61 34.81
C GLY A 506 4.50 12.53 34.86
N GLY A 507 5.48 12.62 33.99
CA GLY A 507 6.56 11.65 33.90
C GLY A 507 6.26 10.42 33.04
N ARG A 508 5.08 10.31 32.39
CA ARG A 508 4.69 9.15 31.58
C ARG A 508 4.99 9.38 30.11
N TYR A 509 5.35 8.31 29.41
CA TYR A 509 5.42 8.25 27.96
C TYR A 509 4.66 7.02 27.44
N ASP A 510 4.00 7.17 26.31
CA ASP A 510 3.39 6.08 25.56
C ASP A 510 3.20 6.53 24.11
N PHE A 511 3.91 5.89 23.20
CA PHE A 511 3.80 6.12 21.77
C PHE A 511 4.14 4.86 20.98
N THR A 512 3.58 4.77 19.77
CA THR A 512 3.80 3.66 18.85
C THR A 512 4.48 4.18 17.59
N VAL A 513 5.45 3.43 17.07
CA VAL A 513 6.14 3.66 15.80
C VAL A 513 5.65 2.62 14.82
N HIS A 514 5.04 3.05 13.72
CA HIS A 514 4.67 2.19 12.60
C HIS A 514 5.60 2.41 11.42
N GLY A 515 5.76 1.41 10.57
CA GLY A 515 6.52 1.49 9.32
C GLY A 515 6.02 0.50 8.27
N ALA A 516 6.71 0.46 7.14
CA ALA A 516 6.42 -0.50 6.08
C ALA A 516 6.58 -1.95 6.55
N ASP A 517 5.98 -2.90 5.83
CA ASP A 517 6.07 -4.35 6.06
C ASP A 517 5.75 -4.80 7.51
N GLY A 518 4.74 -4.18 8.12
CA GLY A 518 4.30 -4.57 9.48
C GLY A 518 5.28 -4.19 10.60
N PHE A 519 6.25 -3.31 10.36
CA PHE A 519 7.13 -2.83 11.42
C PHE A 519 6.35 -2.02 12.46
N VAL A 520 6.39 -2.48 13.72
CA VAL A 520 5.76 -1.81 14.85
C VAL A 520 6.66 -1.88 16.09
N CYS A 521 6.91 -0.72 16.71
CA CYS A 521 7.44 -0.67 18.05
C CYS A 521 6.53 0.21 18.93
N ARG A 522 6.21 -0.23 20.15
CA ARG A 522 5.56 0.61 21.16
C ARG A 522 6.48 0.78 22.34
N PHE A 523 6.55 2.00 22.84
CA PHE A 523 7.34 2.35 24.01
C PHE A 523 6.45 3.07 25.01
N ALA A 524 6.22 2.42 26.16
CA ALA A 524 5.45 2.97 27.27
C ALA A 524 6.21 2.78 28.58
N GLY A 525 6.03 3.71 29.51
CA GLY A 525 6.63 3.67 30.82
C GLY A 525 6.65 5.03 31.53
N THR A 526 7.40 5.09 32.63
CA THR A 526 7.53 6.30 33.42
C THR A 526 8.99 6.78 33.50
N VAL A 527 9.14 8.11 33.44
CA VAL A 527 10.36 8.81 33.84
C VAL A 527 10.14 9.27 35.29
N ALA A 528 9.92 8.33 36.21
CA ALA A 528 9.67 8.71 37.60
C ALA A 528 10.90 9.41 38.18
N GLY A 529 10.66 10.46 38.99
CA GLY A 529 11.69 11.42 39.40
C GLY A 529 12.84 10.83 40.18
N ASP A 530 13.79 11.70 40.59
CA ASP A 530 15.03 11.41 41.32
C ASP A 530 14.91 10.56 42.62
N ASP A 531 13.68 10.23 43.04
CA ASP A 531 13.40 9.38 44.21
C ASP A 531 13.80 7.91 44.01
N HIS A 532 14.28 7.53 42.81
CA HIS A 532 14.83 6.19 42.56
C HIS A 532 16.22 5.94 43.12
N GLN A 533 16.78 6.87 43.93
CA GLN A 533 18.12 6.67 44.49
C GLN A 533 18.23 5.49 45.46
N ASP A 534 17.15 5.09 46.12
CA ASP A 534 17.20 4.01 47.10
C ASP A 534 15.99 3.05 47.02
N GLY A 535 15.95 2.14 46.05
CA GLY A 535 15.16 0.93 46.17
C GLY A 535 14.03 0.70 45.16
N SER A 536 13.92 1.44 44.07
CA SER A 536 12.96 1.14 42.99
C SER A 536 13.62 0.46 41.79
N ALA A 537 12.84 -0.31 41.02
CA ALA A 537 13.27 -0.88 39.76
C ALA A 537 13.25 0.19 38.64
N ALA A 538 14.12 0.05 37.65
CA ALA A 538 14.18 0.91 36.48
C ALA A 538 14.34 0.04 35.21
N PRO A 539 13.25 -0.57 34.74
CA PRO A 539 13.29 -1.49 33.59
C PRO A 539 13.63 -0.75 32.30
N ARG A 540 14.41 -1.44 31.46
CA ARG A 540 14.73 -1.02 30.09
C ARG A 540 14.91 -2.25 29.21
N VAL A 541 14.46 -2.18 27.97
CA VAL A 541 14.69 -3.21 26.95
C VAL A 541 15.29 -2.57 25.72
N ALA A 542 16.20 -3.28 25.09
CA ALA A 542 16.64 -3.00 23.72
C ALA A 542 16.50 -4.28 22.89
N ALA A 543 16.04 -4.19 21.67
CA ALA A 543 15.95 -5.32 20.75
C ALA A 543 17.08 -5.27 19.72
N VAL A 544 17.77 -6.38 19.54
CA VAL A 544 18.86 -6.53 18.58
C VAL A 544 18.57 -7.70 17.65
N LEU A 545 18.58 -7.48 16.34
CA LEU A 545 18.46 -8.55 15.33
C LEU A 545 19.79 -9.26 15.17
N LEU A 546 19.83 -10.59 15.38
CA LEU A 546 21.06 -11.38 15.38
C LEU A 546 21.39 -12.09 14.08
N SER A 547 20.40 -12.37 13.23
CA SER A 547 20.63 -13.15 12.03
C SER A 547 20.10 -12.44 10.80
N SER A 548 20.83 -12.56 9.70
CA SER A 548 20.41 -12.07 8.38
C SER A 548 19.69 -13.12 7.55
N GLU A 549 19.65 -14.40 8.02
CA GLU A 549 18.99 -15.50 7.33
C GLU A 549 17.59 -15.70 7.91
N PRO A 550 16.50 -15.43 7.15
CA PRO A 550 15.13 -15.47 7.69
C PRO A 550 14.73 -16.81 8.32
N GLU A 551 15.22 -17.92 7.79
CA GLU A 551 14.91 -19.26 8.30
C GLU A 551 15.51 -19.55 9.69
N ASN A 552 16.58 -18.83 10.07
CA ASN A 552 17.29 -18.97 11.34
C ASN A 552 17.34 -17.64 12.11
N ALA A 553 16.51 -16.68 11.74
CA ALA A 553 16.48 -15.38 12.37
C ALA A 553 16.01 -15.49 13.82
N SER A 554 16.61 -14.68 14.68
CA SER A 554 16.16 -14.49 16.05
C SER A 554 16.32 -13.04 16.46
N VAL A 555 15.57 -12.62 17.46
CA VAL A 555 15.68 -11.30 18.09
C VAL A 555 16.27 -11.47 19.49
N GLU A 556 17.38 -10.83 19.79
CA GLU A 556 17.85 -10.68 21.17
C GLU A 556 17.13 -9.52 21.84
N LEU A 557 16.53 -9.81 22.99
CA LEU A 557 15.96 -8.81 23.88
C LEU A 557 16.94 -8.64 25.05
N LEU A 558 17.64 -7.51 25.07
CA LEU A 558 18.50 -7.13 26.19
C LEU A 558 17.64 -6.48 27.27
N LEU A 559 17.32 -7.24 28.30
CA LEU A 559 16.58 -6.80 29.48
C LEU A 559 17.57 -6.17 30.47
N ALA A 560 17.39 -4.93 30.84
CA ALA A 560 18.26 -4.22 31.78
C ALA A 560 17.45 -3.61 32.91
N ASN A 561 18.01 -3.61 34.09
CA ASN A 561 17.47 -2.94 35.26
C ASN A 561 18.50 -1.92 35.76
N ASP A 562 18.27 -0.65 35.50
CA ASP A 562 19.14 0.45 35.92
C ASP A 562 18.82 0.92 37.35
N GLY A 563 17.85 0.29 38.04
CA GLY A 563 17.37 0.61 39.38
C GLY A 563 18.06 -0.16 40.53
N GLY A 564 17.64 0.13 41.77
CA GLY A 564 18.14 -0.47 43.00
C GLY A 564 17.34 -1.68 43.52
N ALA A 565 16.16 -1.98 42.99
CA ALA A 565 15.40 -3.17 43.32
C ALA A 565 15.39 -4.16 42.16
N ALA A 566 15.30 -5.45 42.45
CA ALA A 566 15.12 -6.47 41.40
C ALA A 566 13.80 -6.28 40.66
N VAL A 567 13.74 -6.65 39.37
CA VAL A 567 12.55 -6.59 38.52
C VAL A 567 12.37 -7.93 37.79
N CYS A 568 11.09 -8.36 37.69
CA CYS A 568 10.72 -9.51 36.87
C CYS A 568 10.16 -9.01 35.55
N PHE A 569 10.84 -9.31 34.45
CA PHE A 569 10.32 -9.07 33.12
C PHE A 569 9.45 -10.25 32.68
N THR A 570 8.32 -9.95 32.04
CA THR A 570 7.48 -10.90 31.34
C THR A 570 7.61 -10.66 29.86
N VAL A 571 8.03 -11.67 29.10
CA VAL A 571 8.19 -11.64 27.64
C VAL A 571 7.08 -12.51 27.04
N ALA A 572 6.16 -11.90 26.32
CA ALA A 572 4.94 -12.55 25.81
C ALA A 572 4.83 -12.43 24.27
N PRO A 573 4.47 -13.53 23.56
CA PRO A 573 4.18 -13.47 22.15
C PRO A 573 2.86 -12.73 21.89
N ASN A 574 2.85 -11.88 20.86
CA ASN A 574 1.60 -11.38 20.27
C ASN A 574 1.26 -12.20 19.01
N ASP A 575 2.29 -12.56 18.19
CA ASP A 575 2.18 -13.37 16.99
C ASP A 575 3.54 -13.99 16.61
N PHE A 576 3.57 -14.83 15.55
CA PHE A 576 4.78 -15.41 14.94
C PHE A 576 5.66 -16.24 15.90
N GLY A 577 5.04 -17.10 16.69
CA GLY A 577 5.74 -18.04 17.54
C GLY A 577 6.23 -17.47 18.86
N GLY A 578 7.12 -18.21 19.52
CA GLY A 578 7.60 -17.90 20.86
C GLY A 578 6.71 -18.46 21.97
N VAL A 579 7.26 -18.49 23.18
CA VAL A 579 6.56 -18.98 24.37
C VAL A 579 6.72 -17.94 25.48
N LEU A 580 5.63 -17.62 26.15
CA LEU A 580 5.65 -16.73 27.31
C LEU A 580 6.73 -17.19 28.30
N CYS A 581 7.61 -16.29 28.67
CA CYS A 581 8.63 -16.54 29.68
C CYS A 581 8.79 -15.34 30.62
N THR A 582 9.40 -15.59 31.76
CA THR A 582 9.75 -14.56 32.75
C THR A 582 11.24 -14.58 33.00
N GLN A 583 11.83 -13.40 33.20
CA GLN A 583 13.25 -13.23 33.52
C GLN A 583 13.42 -12.28 34.68
N MET A 584 13.98 -12.76 35.79
CA MET A 584 14.38 -11.92 36.92
C MET A 584 15.71 -11.24 36.60
N VAL A 585 15.78 -9.93 36.82
CA VAL A 585 17.00 -9.11 36.66
C VAL A 585 17.26 -8.34 37.96
N GLY A 586 18.39 -8.60 38.54
CA GLY A 586 18.82 -7.95 39.79
C GLY A 586 19.12 -6.44 39.60
N PRO A 587 19.33 -5.72 40.72
CA PRO A 587 19.71 -4.31 40.69
C PRO A 587 20.98 -4.08 39.85
N ARG A 588 20.88 -3.16 38.85
CA ARG A 588 21.98 -2.79 37.93
C ARG A 588 22.54 -3.95 37.10
N GLU A 589 21.74 -4.99 36.93
CA GLU A 589 22.08 -6.17 36.11
C GLU A 589 21.39 -6.14 34.75
N LYS A 590 21.79 -7.08 33.90
CA LYS A 590 21.23 -7.30 32.56
C LYS A 590 21.07 -8.79 32.32
N ALA A 591 20.09 -9.13 31.51
CA ALA A 591 19.88 -10.47 30.98
C ALA A 591 19.53 -10.40 29.50
N VAL A 592 19.76 -11.49 28.78
CA VAL A 592 19.40 -11.62 27.36
C VAL A 592 18.37 -12.73 27.21
N VAL A 593 17.31 -12.43 26.48
CA VAL A 593 16.33 -13.41 26.03
C VAL A 593 16.38 -13.47 24.52
N THR A 594 16.69 -14.67 23.98
CA THR A 594 16.64 -14.90 22.54
C THR A 594 15.23 -15.29 22.15
N TRP A 595 14.59 -14.48 21.29
CA TRP A 595 13.24 -14.68 20.82
C TRP A 595 13.23 -15.26 19.42
N PRO A 596 12.51 -16.40 19.16
CA PRO A 596 12.44 -17.01 17.85
C PRO A 596 11.60 -16.17 16.88
N THR A 597 11.80 -16.41 15.59
CA THR A 597 10.95 -15.87 14.53
C THR A 597 10.26 -17.02 13.78
N GLU A 598 9.14 -16.71 13.12
CA GLU A 598 8.48 -17.62 12.19
C GLU A 598 8.55 -17.04 10.77
N GLY A 599 9.32 -17.68 9.89
CA GLY A 599 9.60 -17.17 8.54
C GLY A 599 10.27 -15.78 8.53
N GLY A 600 11.08 -15.48 9.54
CA GLY A 600 11.70 -14.16 9.74
C GLY A 600 10.82 -13.13 10.46
N ARG A 601 9.53 -13.41 10.70
CA ARG A 601 8.59 -12.50 11.38
C ARG A 601 8.62 -12.70 12.89
N TYR A 602 8.44 -11.60 13.61
CA TYR A 602 8.35 -11.58 15.08
C TYR A 602 7.37 -10.53 15.56
N ASP A 603 6.73 -10.80 16.69
CA ASP A 603 5.89 -9.84 17.41
C ASP A 603 5.87 -10.22 18.89
N VAL A 604 6.52 -9.41 19.73
CA VAL A 604 6.74 -9.68 21.13
C VAL A 604 6.53 -8.44 21.98
N THR A 605 5.89 -8.62 23.15
CA THR A 605 5.74 -7.57 24.15
C THR A 605 6.50 -7.94 25.42
N VAL A 606 7.23 -6.97 25.97
CA VAL A 606 7.91 -7.07 27.25
C VAL A 606 7.26 -6.11 28.25
N THR A 607 6.85 -6.64 29.40
CA THR A 607 6.34 -5.87 30.55
C THR A 607 7.23 -6.12 31.77
N ALA A 608 7.11 -5.30 32.80
CA ALA A 608 7.89 -5.41 34.04
C ALA A 608 7.01 -5.18 35.27
N ASP A 609 7.21 -5.98 36.32
CA ASP A 609 6.44 -5.89 37.58
C ASP A 609 6.80 -4.63 38.41
N GLY A 610 7.95 -4.06 38.20
CA GLY A 610 8.43 -2.87 38.89
C GLY A 610 7.86 -1.54 38.36
N ASP A 611 7.20 -1.53 37.22
CA ASP A 611 6.54 -0.38 36.59
C ASP A 611 5.30 -0.86 35.82
N THR A 612 4.12 -0.61 36.33
CA THR A 612 2.86 -1.04 35.72
C THR A 612 2.54 -0.33 34.39
N ASP A 613 3.15 0.82 34.14
CA ASP A 613 3.05 1.54 32.86
C ASP A 613 4.07 1.03 31.84
N PHE A 614 5.08 0.25 32.26
CA PHE A 614 6.13 -0.23 31.38
C PHE A 614 5.62 -1.31 30.43
N ALA A 615 5.67 -1.01 29.16
CA ALA A 615 5.43 -1.95 28.07
C ALA A 615 6.24 -1.58 26.84
N GLN A 616 7.00 -2.53 26.30
CA GLN A 616 7.72 -2.35 25.05
C GLN A 616 7.36 -3.49 24.10
N ARG A 617 6.84 -3.16 22.91
CA ARG A 617 6.51 -4.12 21.85
C ARG A 617 7.49 -3.95 20.70
N TYR A 618 7.90 -5.06 20.14
CA TYR A 618 8.73 -5.12 18.95
C TYR A 618 8.12 -6.10 17.96
N ALA A 619 7.79 -5.61 16.77
CA ALA A 619 7.25 -6.41 15.67
C ALA A 619 7.89 -6.01 14.34
N GLY A 620 8.09 -6.98 13.47
CA GLY A 620 8.67 -6.74 12.15
C GLY A 620 9.13 -8.02 11.46
N THR A 621 9.89 -7.83 10.38
CA THR A 621 10.44 -8.91 9.55
C THR A 621 11.95 -8.77 9.42
N VAL A 622 12.68 -9.88 9.59
CA VAL A 622 14.11 -9.97 9.28
C VAL A 622 14.25 -10.35 7.81
N HIS A 623 14.76 -9.44 7.01
CA HIS A 623 15.01 -9.68 5.59
C HIS A 623 16.45 -10.12 5.34
N ALA A 624 16.64 -11.12 4.45
CA ALA A 624 17.97 -11.50 3.99
C ALA A 624 18.67 -10.32 3.28
N PRO A 625 19.99 -10.16 3.43
CA PRO A 625 20.71 -9.18 2.65
C PRO A 625 20.55 -9.53 1.16
N ARG A 626 20.18 -8.55 0.34
CA ARG A 626 20.34 -8.67 -1.11
C ARG A 626 21.82 -8.58 -1.41
N GLY A 627 22.37 -9.65 -2.03
CA GLY A 627 23.74 -9.71 -2.48
C GLY A 627 24.02 -8.69 -3.59
#